data_5b416a83d6244adb915e63cce2904deb
#
_entry.id   5b416a83d6244adb915e63cce2904deb
#
_cell.length_a   1.000
_cell.length_b   1.000
_cell.length_c   1.000
_cell.angle_alpha   90.00
_cell.angle_beta   90.00
_cell.angle_gamma   90.00
#
_symmetry.space_group_name_H-M   'P 1'
#
loop_
_entity.id
_entity.type
_entity.pdbx_description
1 polymer ?
#
loop_
_entity_poly.entity_id
_entity_poly.type
_entity_poly.pdbx_seq_one_letter_code
_entity_poly.pdbx_strand_id
1 'polypeptide(L)'
;MCGIVGYVGHNENVLHVLIDGLKKLEYRGYDSAGLAYVKNKKVIVKKEIGRVSNLEKVIDYSIKTNIGIAHTRWATHGKVTKTNSHPHVQGDIVLVHNGIIENYLELKEDLKLKGYKFISQTDTEVLAAFIDYYMKQNKEDIFKIIKEKIIGSYAIIFINKAEPEKLYVTKKDSPLLIGKEEDGFKIASDIVALNSNKYYLLDNYDYAIITKDNIKFNKEKDKQL
;
A
#
# COMPACT_ATOMS: atom_id res chain seq x y z
N MET A 1 -10.58 -11.50 -3.86
CA MET A 1 -9.74 -10.30 -4.23
C MET A 1 -9.53 -9.48 -2.98
N CYS A 2 -8.34 -8.94 -2.81
CA CYS A 2 -7.98 -8.12 -1.64
C CYS A 2 -8.47 -6.67 -1.76
N GLY A 3 -8.49 -5.91 -0.65
CA GLY A 3 -8.83 -4.50 -0.62
C GLY A 3 -7.66 -3.64 -0.14
N ILE A 4 -7.42 -2.51 -0.81
CA ILE A 4 -6.41 -1.52 -0.45
C ILE A 4 -7.08 -0.19 -0.14
N VAL A 5 -6.60 0.47 0.92
CA VAL A 5 -6.93 1.87 1.24
C VAL A 5 -5.65 2.59 1.63
N GLY A 6 -5.48 3.82 1.16
CA GLY A 6 -4.46 4.75 1.61
C GLY A 6 -5.07 6.14 1.83
N TYR A 7 -4.45 6.92 2.69
CA TYR A 7 -4.80 8.32 2.89
C TYR A 7 -3.57 9.15 3.24
N VAL A 8 -3.52 10.35 2.69
CA VAL A 8 -2.59 11.40 3.12
C VAL A 8 -3.27 12.77 2.96
N GLY A 9 -3.22 13.60 3.99
CA GLY A 9 -3.90 14.91 3.94
C GLY A 9 -3.76 15.69 5.23
N HIS A 10 -4.75 16.58 5.50
CA HIS A 10 -4.82 17.40 6.68
C HIS A 10 -5.72 16.80 7.78
N ASN A 11 -6.48 15.74 7.46
CA ASN A 11 -7.27 15.02 8.45
C ASN A 11 -6.36 14.18 9.36
N GLU A 12 -6.35 14.49 10.64
CA GLU A 12 -5.54 13.79 11.64
C GLU A 12 -6.21 12.50 12.17
N ASN A 13 -7.44 12.20 11.77
CA ASN A 13 -8.19 11.00 12.17
C ASN A 13 -8.05 9.86 11.15
N VAL A 14 -6.89 9.72 10.54
CA VAL A 14 -6.63 8.76 9.45
C VAL A 14 -6.95 7.33 9.82
N LEU A 15 -6.78 6.93 11.08
CA LEU A 15 -7.12 5.58 11.53
C LEU A 15 -8.60 5.24 11.31
N HIS A 16 -9.51 6.21 11.54
CA HIS A 16 -10.93 6.06 11.19
C HIS A 16 -11.13 5.94 9.68
N VAL A 17 -10.46 6.80 8.90
CA VAL A 17 -10.57 6.77 7.42
C VAL A 17 -10.13 5.42 6.86
N LEU A 18 -9.04 4.86 7.38
CA LEU A 18 -8.51 3.56 6.94
C LEU A 18 -9.45 2.41 7.32
N ILE A 19 -9.90 2.36 8.57
CA ILE A 19 -10.80 1.29 9.05
C ILE A 19 -12.14 1.33 8.33
N ASP A 20 -12.74 2.51 8.15
CA ASP A 20 -14.00 2.66 7.41
C ASP A 20 -13.85 2.24 5.94
N GLY A 21 -12.73 2.61 5.31
CA GLY A 21 -12.42 2.16 3.95
C GLY A 21 -12.26 0.64 3.86
N LEU A 22 -11.56 0.02 4.81
CA LEU A 22 -11.42 -1.43 4.86
C LEU A 22 -12.76 -2.15 5.08
N LYS A 23 -13.64 -1.63 5.95
CA LYS A 23 -14.99 -2.18 6.17
C LYS A 23 -15.80 -2.19 4.87
N LYS A 24 -15.71 -1.13 4.07
CA LYS A 24 -16.35 -1.06 2.74
C LYS A 24 -15.79 -2.06 1.75
N LEU A 25 -14.53 -2.49 1.90
CA LEU A 25 -13.84 -3.45 1.04
C LEU A 25 -13.84 -4.88 1.59
N GLU A 26 -14.44 -5.13 2.75
CA GLU A 26 -14.38 -6.45 3.41
C GLU A 26 -15.06 -7.55 2.59
N TYR A 27 -16.01 -7.20 1.70
CA TYR A 27 -16.61 -8.15 0.75
C TYR A 27 -15.58 -8.76 -0.22
N ARG A 28 -14.41 -8.11 -0.39
CA ARG A 28 -13.30 -8.58 -1.22
C ARG A 28 -12.37 -9.55 -0.50
N GLY A 29 -12.31 -9.50 0.84
CA GLY A 29 -11.44 -10.36 1.62
C GLY A 29 -11.56 -10.08 3.11
N TYR A 30 -11.53 -11.14 3.93
CA TYR A 30 -11.75 -11.07 5.37
C TYR A 30 -10.94 -12.11 6.16
N ASP A 31 -9.89 -12.68 5.58
CA ASP A 31 -9.04 -13.64 6.30
C ASP A 31 -8.01 -12.96 7.21
N SER A 32 -7.60 -11.77 6.85
CA SER A 32 -6.77 -10.92 7.69
C SER A 32 -6.87 -9.45 7.24
N ALA A 33 -6.57 -8.55 8.16
CA ALA A 33 -6.51 -7.12 7.90
C ALA A 33 -5.31 -6.49 8.60
N GLY A 34 -4.80 -5.40 8.04
CA GLY A 34 -3.73 -4.65 8.66
C GLY A 34 -3.63 -3.24 8.12
N LEU A 35 -2.97 -2.39 8.87
CA LEU A 35 -2.69 -1.03 8.50
C LEU A 35 -1.31 -0.58 9.00
N ALA A 36 -0.80 0.47 8.35
CA ALA A 36 0.37 1.20 8.80
C ALA A 36 0.06 2.70 8.80
N TYR A 37 0.58 3.40 9.77
CA TYR A 37 0.47 4.85 9.89
C TYR A 37 1.76 5.47 10.43
N VAL A 38 1.92 6.77 10.25
CA VAL A 38 3.10 7.50 10.70
C VAL A 38 2.77 8.27 11.98
N LYS A 39 3.58 8.07 13.01
CA LYS A 39 3.54 8.85 14.26
C LYS A 39 4.95 9.25 14.62
N ASN A 40 5.19 10.56 14.83
CA ASN A 40 6.51 11.09 15.18
C ASN A 40 7.62 10.61 14.21
N LYS A 41 7.36 10.68 12.91
CA LYS A 41 8.24 10.20 11.82
C LYS A 41 8.54 8.70 11.82
N LYS A 42 7.88 7.91 12.67
CA LYS A 42 8.01 6.45 12.71
C LYS A 42 6.78 5.79 12.09
N VAL A 43 6.99 4.78 11.29
CA VAL A 43 5.89 3.97 10.74
C VAL A 43 5.55 2.87 11.74
N ILE A 44 4.27 2.81 12.13
CA ILE A 44 3.72 1.83 13.05
C ILE A 44 2.81 0.90 12.26
N VAL A 45 2.95 -0.41 12.43
CA VAL A 45 2.18 -1.44 11.73
C VAL A 45 1.32 -2.21 12.73
N LYS A 46 0.05 -2.41 12.40
CA LYS A 46 -0.91 -3.25 13.13
C LYS A 46 -1.54 -4.26 12.19
N LYS A 47 -1.58 -5.52 12.59
CA LYS A 47 -2.14 -6.62 11.79
C LYS A 47 -2.93 -7.56 12.67
N GLU A 48 -4.07 -8.03 12.16
CA GLU A 48 -4.89 -9.06 12.81
C GLU A 48 -5.43 -10.09 11.81
N ILE A 49 -5.59 -11.32 12.29
CA ILE A 49 -6.24 -12.39 11.54
C ILE A 49 -7.75 -12.18 11.65
N GLY A 50 -8.46 -12.54 10.58
CA GLY A 50 -9.92 -12.44 10.49
C GLY A 50 -10.38 -11.07 10.01
N ARG A 51 -11.59 -10.72 10.36
CA ARG A 51 -12.29 -9.53 9.88
C ARG A 51 -11.68 -8.22 10.33
N VAL A 52 -11.99 -7.14 9.63
CA VAL A 52 -11.57 -5.77 9.97
C VAL A 52 -11.94 -5.40 11.41
N SER A 53 -13.06 -5.94 11.93
CA SER A 53 -13.46 -5.75 13.32
C SER A 53 -12.44 -6.29 14.35
N ASN A 54 -11.61 -7.27 13.99
CA ASN A 54 -10.52 -7.75 14.85
C ASN A 54 -9.34 -6.76 14.86
N LEU A 55 -9.00 -6.22 13.71
CA LEU A 55 -8.01 -5.15 13.61
C LEU A 55 -8.47 -3.90 14.39
N GLU A 56 -9.73 -3.53 14.27
CA GLU A 56 -10.31 -2.36 14.95
C GLU A 56 -10.15 -2.41 16.47
N LYS A 57 -10.26 -3.60 17.09
CA LYS A 57 -10.07 -3.80 18.55
C LYS A 57 -8.69 -3.45 19.07
N VAL A 58 -7.67 -3.46 18.20
CA VAL A 58 -6.26 -3.16 18.58
C VAL A 58 -5.81 -1.78 18.12
N ILE A 59 -6.72 -0.97 17.56
CA ILE A 59 -6.46 0.40 17.13
C ILE A 59 -6.76 1.38 18.27
N ASP A 60 -5.79 2.21 18.59
CA ASP A 60 -5.98 3.35 19.50
C ASP A 60 -6.33 4.60 18.68
N TYR A 61 -7.61 4.94 18.65
CA TYR A 61 -8.12 6.10 17.91
C TYR A 61 -7.78 7.46 18.51
N SER A 62 -7.18 7.51 19.69
CA SER A 62 -6.66 8.75 20.26
C SER A 62 -5.38 9.23 19.53
N ILE A 63 -4.75 8.35 18.77
CA ILE A 63 -3.55 8.64 17.99
C ILE A 63 -3.92 9.56 16.82
N LYS A 64 -3.28 10.72 16.76
CA LYS A 64 -3.37 11.66 15.66
C LYS A 64 -2.30 11.33 14.62
N THR A 65 -2.73 11.14 13.39
CA THR A 65 -1.87 10.90 12.23
C THR A 65 -2.60 11.33 10.97
N ASN A 66 -1.86 11.82 10.00
CA ASN A 66 -2.40 12.36 8.76
C ASN A 66 -2.02 11.55 7.52
N ILE A 67 -1.38 10.39 7.72
CA ILE A 67 -0.95 9.50 6.63
C ILE A 67 -0.99 8.04 7.08
N GLY A 68 -1.48 7.17 6.20
CA GLY A 68 -1.47 5.73 6.43
C GLY A 68 -1.94 4.92 5.24
N ILE A 69 -1.69 3.62 5.31
CA ILE A 69 -2.07 2.60 4.32
C ILE A 69 -2.69 1.40 5.02
N ALA A 70 -3.61 0.72 4.36
CA ALA A 70 -4.33 -0.40 4.95
C ALA A 70 -4.74 -1.44 3.90
N HIS A 71 -4.98 -2.67 4.34
CA HIS A 71 -5.27 -3.80 3.47
C HIS A 71 -6.20 -4.81 4.14
N THR A 72 -7.14 -5.37 3.37
CA THR A 72 -7.87 -6.61 3.69
C THR A 72 -7.43 -7.70 2.74
N ARG A 73 -7.12 -8.89 3.29
CA ARG A 73 -6.59 -10.00 2.53
C ARG A 73 -7.64 -11.08 2.27
N TRP A 74 -7.56 -11.64 1.06
CA TRP A 74 -8.09 -12.95 0.72
C TRP A 74 -6.89 -13.82 0.32
N ALA A 75 -6.52 -14.77 1.17
CA ALA A 75 -5.32 -15.59 0.95
C ALA A 75 -5.45 -16.44 -0.32
N THR A 76 -4.62 -16.17 -1.28
CA THR A 76 -4.40 -17.01 -2.47
C THR A 76 -3.11 -17.82 -2.33
N HIS A 77 -2.11 -17.28 -1.62
CA HIS A 77 -0.81 -17.89 -1.37
C HIS A 77 -0.42 -17.75 0.11
N GLY A 78 0.11 -18.82 0.69
CA GLY A 78 0.55 -18.85 2.09
C GLY A 78 -0.60 -18.96 3.09
N LYS A 79 -0.27 -19.41 4.30
CA LYS A 79 -1.23 -19.59 5.40
C LYS A 79 -1.76 -18.25 5.89
N VAL A 80 -2.96 -18.26 6.47
CA VAL A 80 -3.52 -17.11 7.18
C VAL A 80 -2.80 -16.95 8.51
N THR A 81 -1.84 -16.02 8.54
CA THR A 81 -1.04 -15.68 9.72
C THR A 81 -0.79 -14.17 9.74
N LYS A 82 -0.49 -13.60 10.92
CA LYS A 82 -0.10 -12.19 11.01
C LYS A 82 1.16 -11.89 10.18
N THR A 83 2.09 -12.83 10.07
CA THR A 83 3.32 -12.69 9.28
C THR A 83 3.01 -12.54 7.79
N ASN A 84 2.04 -13.31 7.28
CA ASN A 84 1.62 -13.28 5.88
C ASN A 84 0.59 -12.17 5.57
N SER A 85 0.10 -11.46 6.60
CA SER A 85 -0.83 -10.33 6.41
C SER A 85 -0.10 -9.05 5.99
N HIS A 86 -0.79 -8.19 5.27
CA HIS A 86 -0.30 -6.86 4.91
C HIS A 86 -0.56 -5.85 6.04
N PRO A 87 0.22 -4.75 6.10
CA PRO A 87 1.37 -4.37 5.27
C PRO A 87 2.60 -5.24 5.51
N HIS A 88 3.42 -5.43 4.47
CA HIS A 88 4.76 -6.03 4.60
C HIS A 88 5.82 -4.95 4.80
N VAL A 89 6.87 -5.30 5.56
CA VAL A 89 7.97 -4.40 5.88
C VAL A 89 9.29 -5.06 5.51
N GLN A 90 10.09 -4.37 4.69
CA GLN A 90 11.48 -4.73 4.43
C GLN A 90 12.33 -3.45 4.36
N GLY A 91 13.38 -3.39 5.17
CA GLY A 91 14.22 -2.20 5.29
C GLY A 91 13.39 -0.95 5.64
N ASP A 92 13.41 0.05 4.75
CA ASP A 92 12.67 1.30 4.91
C ASP A 92 11.30 1.29 4.25
N ILE A 93 10.94 0.22 3.55
CA ILE A 93 9.68 0.14 2.81
C ILE A 93 8.60 -0.56 3.63
N VAL A 94 7.43 0.07 3.71
CA VAL A 94 6.18 -0.47 4.25
C VAL A 94 5.14 -0.46 3.15
N LEU A 95 4.64 -1.63 2.75
CA LEU A 95 3.94 -1.83 1.48
C LEU A 95 2.66 -2.65 1.64
N VAL A 96 1.61 -2.23 0.93
CA VAL A 96 0.40 -3.03 0.65
C VAL A 96 0.30 -3.28 -0.85
N HIS A 97 -0.17 -4.47 -1.23
CA HIS A 97 -0.19 -4.94 -2.60
C HIS A 97 -1.42 -5.81 -2.86
N ASN A 98 -2.08 -5.57 -3.98
CA ASN A 98 -3.06 -6.47 -4.60
C ASN A 98 -2.48 -6.94 -5.93
N GLY A 99 -2.58 -8.23 -6.20
CA GLY A 99 -2.07 -8.86 -7.42
C GLY A 99 -1.17 -10.04 -7.13
N ILE A 100 -0.37 -10.42 -8.11
CA ILE A 100 0.57 -11.55 -8.05
C ILE A 100 1.86 -11.14 -8.75
N ILE A 101 2.99 -11.25 -8.06
CA ILE A 101 4.31 -11.07 -8.64
C ILE A 101 4.82 -12.44 -9.09
N GLU A 102 4.73 -12.69 -10.39
CA GLU A 102 5.00 -14.02 -10.96
C GLU A 102 6.46 -14.44 -10.84
N ASN A 103 7.39 -13.50 -10.99
CA ASN A 103 8.82 -13.75 -10.88
C ASN A 103 9.39 -13.58 -9.45
N TYR A 104 8.54 -13.62 -8.41
CA TYR A 104 8.97 -13.37 -7.03
C TYR A 104 10.03 -14.36 -6.52
N LEU A 105 10.02 -15.61 -6.97
CA LEU A 105 11.01 -16.61 -6.56
C LEU A 105 12.42 -16.25 -7.04
N GLU A 106 12.56 -15.85 -8.30
CA GLU A 106 13.83 -15.38 -8.86
C GLU A 106 14.33 -14.14 -8.12
N LEU A 107 13.45 -13.13 -7.93
CA LEU A 107 13.77 -11.91 -7.20
C LEU A 107 14.17 -12.22 -5.75
N LYS A 108 13.53 -13.19 -5.11
CA LYS A 108 13.82 -13.59 -3.72
C LYS A 108 15.23 -14.16 -3.60
N GLU A 109 15.64 -15.05 -4.52
CA GLU A 109 16.98 -15.62 -4.48
C GLU A 109 18.06 -14.55 -4.73
N ASP A 110 17.86 -13.65 -5.68
CA ASP A 110 18.76 -12.53 -5.93
C ASP A 110 18.87 -11.60 -4.71
N LEU A 111 17.75 -11.27 -4.06
CA LEU A 111 17.72 -10.42 -2.87
C LEU A 111 18.35 -11.10 -1.63
N LYS A 112 18.26 -12.44 -1.50
CA LYS A 112 18.98 -13.17 -0.45
C LYS A 112 20.50 -13.03 -0.62
N LEU A 113 21.02 -13.08 -1.84
CA LEU A 113 22.45 -12.83 -2.12
C LEU A 113 22.86 -11.41 -1.75
N LYS A 114 21.93 -10.45 -1.75
CA LYS A 114 22.12 -9.06 -1.33
C LYS A 114 21.88 -8.85 0.18
N GLY A 115 21.69 -9.94 0.94
CA GLY A 115 21.58 -9.92 2.41
C GLY A 115 20.17 -9.76 2.97
N TYR A 116 19.12 -9.75 2.14
CA TYR A 116 17.73 -9.71 2.62
C TYR A 116 17.30 -11.04 3.21
N LYS A 117 16.55 -10.97 4.31
CA LYS A 117 15.95 -12.13 4.98
C LYS A 117 14.43 -12.04 4.88
N PHE A 118 13.79 -13.18 4.62
CA PHE A 118 12.35 -13.27 4.42
C PHE A 118 11.73 -14.13 5.51
N ILE A 119 10.65 -13.65 6.11
CA ILE A 119 9.93 -14.33 7.19
C ILE A 119 8.54 -14.77 6.77
N SER A 120 7.98 -14.16 5.72
CA SER A 120 6.68 -14.54 5.17
C SER A 120 6.79 -15.46 3.97
N GLN A 121 5.65 -16.01 3.59
CA GLN A 121 5.48 -16.86 2.40
C GLN A 121 4.92 -16.05 1.21
N THR A 122 4.90 -14.71 1.30
CA THR A 122 4.23 -13.86 0.31
C THR A 122 5.21 -13.27 -0.70
N ASP A 123 4.75 -13.12 -1.93
CA ASP A 123 5.41 -12.36 -2.98
C ASP A 123 5.55 -10.87 -2.62
N THR A 124 4.61 -10.36 -1.82
CA THR A 124 4.58 -8.95 -1.39
C THR A 124 5.77 -8.58 -0.50
N GLU A 125 6.23 -9.48 0.37
CA GLU A 125 7.45 -9.22 1.15
C GLU A 125 8.67 -9.11 0.25
N VAL A 126 8.73 -9.93 -0.80
CA VAL A 126 9.80 -9.87 -1.81
C VAL A 126 9.75 -8.56 -2.58
N LEU A 127 8.56 -8.11 -2.95
CA LEU A 127 8.36 -6.81 -3.61
C LEU A 127 8.81 -5.64 -2.71
N ALA A 128 8.52 -5.69 -1.40
CA ALA A 128 8.98 -4.69 -0.46
C ALA A 128 10.52 -4.64 -0.37
N ALA A 129 11.17 -5.79 -0.31
CA ALA A 129 12.63 -5.90 -0.32
C ALA A 129 13.26 -5.41 -1.64
N PHE A 130 12.60 -5.72 -2.76
CA PHE A 130 12.99 -5.24 -4.10
C PHE A 130 12.98 -3.71 -4.16
N ILE A 131 11.89 -3.09 -3.73
CA ILE A 131 11.77 -1.63 -3.71
C ILE A 131 12.82 -1.01 -2.78
N ASP A 132 13.00 -1.56 -1.58
CA ASP A 132 14.00 -1.09 -0.62
C ASP A 132 15.41 -1.11 -1.21
N TYR A 133 15.78 -2.23 -1.84
CA TYR A 133 17.08 -2.39 -2.45
C TYR A 133 17.34 -1.32 -3.52
N TYR A 134 16.41 -1.14 -4.46
CA TYR A 134 16.61 -0.20 -5.57
C TYR A 134 16.50 1.26 -5.14
N MET A 135 15.63 1.61 -4.19
CA MET A 135 15.58 2.97 -3.65
C MET A 135 16.87 3.36 -2.92
N LYS A 136 17.50 2.43 -2.21
CA LYS A 136 18.82 2.66 -1.57
C LYS A 136 19.96 2.85 -2.57
N GLN A 137 19.84 2.30 -3.77
CA GLN A 137 20.83 2.54 -4.82
C GLN A 137 20.73 3.96 -5.40
N ASN A 138 19.56 4.59 -5.31
CA ASN A 138 19.27 5.97 -5.76
C ASN A 138 19.80 6.32 -7.17
N LYS A 139 19.80 5.33 -8.08
CA LYS A 139 20.38 5.47 -9.42
C LYS A 139 19.35 5.74 -10.51
N GLU A 140 18.11 5.27 -10.30
CA GLU A 140 17.03 5.37 -11.29
C GLU A 140 15.68 5.56 -10.58
N ASP A 141 14.68 6.03 -11.35
CA ASP A 141 13.30 6.12 -10.89
C ASP A 141 12.78 4.71 -10.53
N ILE A 142 12.36 4.52 -9.28
CA ILE A 142 11.85 3.25 -8.77
C ILE A 142 10.68 2.72 -9.60
N PHE A 143 9.82 3.58 -10.11
CA PHE A 143 8.67 3.17 -10.90
C PHE A 143 9.06 2.64 -12.28
N LYS A 144 10.12 3.19 -12.87
CA LYS A 144 10.72 2.67 -14.10
C LYS A 144 11.28 1.26 -13.85
N ILE A 145 12.00 1.07 -12.75
CA ILE A 145 12.58 -0.22 -12.36
C ILE A 145 11.48 -1.26 -12.10
N ILE A 146 10.40 -0.89 -11.39
CA ILE A 146 9.24 -1.76 -11.18
C ILE A 146 8.66 -2.18 -12.53
N LYS A 147 8.41 -1.23 -13.44
CA LYS A 147 7.87 -1.51 -14.76
C LYS A 147 8.71 -2.50 -15.57
N GLU A 148 10.04 -2.38 -15.50
CA GLU A 148 10.98 -3.17 -16.30
C GLU A 148 11.24 -4.56 -15.72
N LYS A 149 11.23 -4.71 -14.39
CA LYS A 149 11.71 -5.92 -13.71
C LYS A 149 10.62 -6.75 -13.03
N ILE A 150 9.46 -6.17 -12.74
CA ILE A 150 8.37 -6.90 -12.09
C ILE A 150 7.45 -7.52 -13.14
N ILE A 151 7.31 -8.84 -13.10
CA ILE A 151 6.41 -9.60 -13.95
C ILE A 151 5.17 -9.96 -13.13
N GLY A 152 3.98 -9.75 -13.71
CA GLY A 152 2.71 -10.05 -13.06
C GLY A 152 1.78 -8.84 -12.98
N SER A 153 0.77 -8.94 -12.11
CA SER A 153 -0.21 -7.87 -11.84
C SER A 153 0.02 -7.25 -10.48
N TYR A 154 -0.18 -5.95 -10.37
CA TYR A 154 -0.04 -5.25 -9.08
C TYR A 154 -0.87 -3.97 -9.00
N ALA A 155 -1.36 -3.69 -7.80
CA ALA A 155 -1.73 -2.37 -7.30
C ALA A 155 -0.97 -2.18 -6.00
N ILE A 156 -0.14 -1.16 -5.90
CA ILE A 156 0.84 -0.96 -4.83
C ILE A 156 0.64 0.42 -4.21
N ILE A 157 0.63 0.46 -2.88
CA ILE A 157 0.87 1.69 -2.12
C ILE A 157 1.99 1.38 -1.12
N PHE A 158 2.97 2.27 -1.04
CA PHE A 158 4.01 2.13 -0.03
C PHE A 158 4.43 3.46 0.60
N ILE A 159 4.97 3.36 1.80
CA ILE A 159 5.63 4.42 2.55
C ILE A 159 7.11 4.08 2.63
N ASN A 160 7.98 5.05 2.32
CA ASN A 160 9.40 4.97 2.62
C ASN A 160 9.65 5.65 3.96
N LYS A 161 10.23 4.94 4.94
CA LYS A 161 10.53 5.49 6.28
C LYS A 161 11.51 6.66 6.25
N ALA A 162 12.32 6.79 5.18
CA ALA A 162 13.20 7.94 4.97
C ALA A 162 12.42 9.21 4.55
N GLU A 163 11.21 9.05 3.98
CA GLU A 163 10.32 10.13 3.54
C GLU A 163 8.88 9.82 3.97
N PRO A 164 8.61 9.75 5.29
CA PRO A 164 7.37 9.18 5.82
C PRO A 164 6.14 10.04 5.56
N GLU A 165 6.31 11.26 5.03
CA GLU A 165 5.23 12.16 4.64
C GLU A 165 4.67 11.90 3.24
N LYS A 166 5.20 10.90 2.52
CA LYS A 166 4.81 10.59 1.14
C LYS A 166 4.16 9.23 1.01
N LEU A 167 3.14 9.14 0.17
CA LEU A 167 2.63 7.88 -0.39
C LEU A 167 3.13 7.72 -1.81
N TYR A 168 3.65 6.55 -2.12
CA TYR A 168 4.07 6.13 -3.45
C TYR A 168 3.05 5.13 -3.98
N VAL A 169 2.52 5.38 -5.17
CA VAL A 169 1.39 4.64 -5.74
C VAL A 169 1.69 4.24 -7.17
N THR A 170 1.46 2.99 -7.54
CA THR A 170 1.51 2.52 -8.94
C THR A 170 0.65 1.28 -9.14
N LYS A 171 0.31 0.98 -10.39
CA LYS A 171 -0.48 -0.20 -10.73
C LYS A 171 -0.16 -0.78 -12.11
N LYS A 172 -0.45 -2.09 -12.26
CA LYS A 172 -0.55 -2.83 -13.51
C LYS A 172 -1.61 -3.92 -13.35
N ASP A 173 -2.62 -3.93 -14.21
CA ASP A 173 -3.71 -4.93 -14.33
C ASP A 173 -4.63 -5.08 -13.09
N SER A 174 -4.23 -4.62 -11.92
CA SER A 174 -5.05 -4.55 -10.72
C SER A 174 -5.63 -3.14 -10.54
N PRO A 175 -6.90 -2.96 -10.10
CA PRO A 175 -7.52 -1.64 -10.00
C PRO A 175 -6.94 -0.81 -8.86
N LEU A 176 -6.75 0.49 -9.12
CA LEU A 176 -6.37 1.48 -8.12
C LEU A 176 -6.83 2.87 -8.56
N LEU A 177 -7.48 3.59 -7.64
CA LEU A 177 -8.01 4.93 -7.85
C LEU A 177 -7.46 5.88 -6.80
N ILE A 178 -7.35 7.16 -7.15
CA ILE A 178 -6.97 8.23 -6.23
C ILE A 178 -8.09 9.25 -6.20
N GLY A 179 -8.81 9.33 -5.08
CA GLY A 179 -9.83 10.35 -4.84
C GLY A 179 -9.22 11.61 -4.26
N LYS A 180 -9.66 12.78 -4.77
CA LYS A 180 -9.35 14.07 -4.16
C LYS A 180 -10.47 14.41 -3.18
N GLU A 181 -10.16 14.44 -1.89
CA GLU A 181 -11.07 14.86 -0.82
C GLU A 181 -10.83 16.34 -0.45
N GLU A 182 -11.67 16.92 0.39
CA GLU A 182 -11.53 18.33 0.81
C GLU A 182 -10.22 18.57 1.57
N ASP A 183 -9.80 17.57 2.35
CA ASP A 183 -8.67 17.64 3.28
C ASP A 183 -7.47 16.76 2.88
N GLY A 184 -7.45 16.22 1.64
CA GLY A 184 -6.33 15.40 1.19
C GLY A 184 -6.65 14.47 0.04
N PHE A 185 -5.94 13.34 0.01
CA PHE A 185 -6.08 12.32 -1.01
C PHE A 185 -6.33 10.95 -0.38
N LYS A 186 -7.35 10.26 -0.90
CA LYS A 186 -7.67 8.88 -0.52
C LYS A 186 -7.42 7.96 -1.70
N ILE A 187 -6.70 6.89 -1.48
CA ILE A 187 -6.37 5.88 -2.49
C ILE A 187 -7.17 4.63 -2.16
N ALA A 188 -7.79 3.99 -3.15
CA ALA A 188 -8.53 2.77 -2.93
C ALA A 188 -8.50 1.83 -4.13
N SER A 189 -8.60 0.53 -3.89
CA SER A 189 -8.72 -0.48 -4.93
C SER A 189 -10.15 -0.60 -5.51
N ASP A 190 -11.11 0.11 -4.91
CA ASP A 190 -12.49 0.18 -5.41
C ASP A 190 -13.12 1.52 -5.03
N ILE A 191 -13.97 2.04 -5.92
CA ILE A 191 -14.66 3.33 -5.77
C ILE A 191 -15.54 3.40 -4.51
N VAL A 192 -16.09 2.28 -4.07
CA VAL A 192 -16.95 2.21 -2.87
C VAL A 192 -16.23 2.65 -1.58
N ALA A 193 -14.90 2.59 -1.56
CA ALA A 193 -14.11 3.05 -0.44
C ALA A 193 -13.71 4.53 -0.53
N LEU A 194 -13.90 5.19 -1.67
CA LEU A 194 -13.73 6.63 -1.81
C LEU A 194 -14.96 7.36 -1.25
N ASN A 195 -14.76 8.56 -0.72
CA ASN A 195 -15.84 9.44 -0.27
C ASN A 195 -16.07 10.61 -1.25
N SER A 196 -15.28 10.68 -2.31
CA SER A 196 -15.29 11.74 -3.30
C SER A 196 -15.83 11.26 -4.64
N ASN A 197 -16.59 12.12 -5.32
CA ASN A 197 -16.99 11.92 -6.72
C ASN A 197 -15.89 12.37 -7.69
N LYS A 198 -14.81 12.97 -7.19
CA LYS A 198 -13.66 13.40 -8.01
C LYS A 198 -12.49 12.45 -7.75
N TYR A 199 -12.13 11.68 -8.75
CA TYR A 199 -11.04 10.72 -8.64
C TYR A 199 -10.25 10.59 -9.95
N TYR A 200 -9.02 10.15 -9.84
CA TYR A 200 -8.16 9.76 -10.95
C TYR A 200 -8.15 8.24 -11.07
N LEU A 201 -8.52 7.72 -12.22
CA LEU A 201 -8.34 6.32 -12.59
C LEU A 201 -6.91 6.16 -13.12
N LEU A 202 -6.14 5.28 -12.49
CA LEU A 202 -4.78 4.99 -12.95
C LEU A 202 -4.82 3.94 -14.08
N ASP A 203 -4.09 4.23 -15.16
CA ASP A 203 -3.79 3.26 -16.22
C ASP A 203 -2.60 2.38 -15.82
N ASN A 204 -2.34 1.32 -16.58
CA ASN A 204 -1.17 0.47 -16.35
C ASN A 204 0.12 1.28 -16.43
N TYR A 205 0.98 1.10 -15.42
CA TYR A 205 2.26 1.80 -15.25
C TYR A 205 2.14 3.30 -14.92
N ASP A 206 0.95 3.80 -14.67
CA ASP A 206 0.83 5.10 -14.04
C ASP A 206 1.35 5.04 -12.61
N TYR A 207 1.94 6.14 -12.19
CA TYR A 207 2.33 6.30 -10.79
C TYR A 207 2.05 7.71 -10.28
N ALA A 208 1.94 7.81 -8.97
CA ALA A 208 1.82 9.07 -8.27
C ALA A 208 2.68 9.07 -7.00
N ILE A 209 3.24 10.22 -6.68
CA ILE A 209 3.84 10.54 -5.38
C ILE A 209 2.95 11.59 -4.74
N ILE A 210 2.41 11.27 -3.57
CA ILE A 210 1.36 12.06 -2.94
C ILE A 210 1.84 12.52 -1.57
N THR A 211 1.72 13.80 -1.32
CA THR A 211 1.90 14.45 -0.01
C THR A 211 0.56 15.00 0.46
N LYS A 212 0.50 15.54 1.66
CA LYS A 212 -0.74 16.13 2.20
C LYS A 212 -1.28 17.29 1.34
N ASP A 213 -0.41 18.01 0.63
CA ASP A 213 -0.76 19.22 -0.12
C ASP A 213 -0.74 19.02 -1.64
N ASN A 214 -0.07 17.98 -2.13
CA ASN A 214 0.19 17.85 -3.56
C ASN A 214 0.24 16.39 -4.03
N ILE A 215 -0.10 16.21 -5.31
CA ILE A 215 0.02 14.96 -6.04
C ILE A 215 0.82 15.18 -7.32
N LYS A 216 1.87 14.39 -7.52
CA LYS A 216 2.70 14.38 -8.71
C LYS A 216 2.51 13.07 -9.46
N PHE A 217 1.98 13.16 -10.67
CA PHE A 217 1.85 12.03 -11.60
C PHE A 217 3.03 11.94 -12.56
N ASN A 218 3.25 10.77 -13.15
CA ASN A 218 4.19 10.55 -14.26
C ASN A 218 3.75 11.18 -15.58
N LYS A 219 2.45 11.49 -15.74
CA LYS A 219 1.85 12.15 -16.89
C LYS A 219 0.88 13.22 -16.41
N GLU A 220 0.64 14.25 -17.23
CA GLU A 220 -0.51 15.10 -17.00
C GLU A 220 -1.78 14.23 -17.05
N LYS A 221 -2.53 14.23 -15.96
CA LYS A 221 -3.84 13.60 -15.88
C LYS A 221 -4.88 14.69 -16.04
N ASP A 222 -5.64 14.63 -17.13
CA ASP A 222 -6.85 15.42 -17.22
C ASP A 222 -7.76 15.06 -16.05
N LYS A 223 -8.22 16.08 -15.34
CA LYS A 223 -9.11 15.93 -14.20
C LYS A 223 -10.36 15.18 -14.66
N GLN A 224 -10.48 13.94 -14.29
CA GLN A 224 -11.73 13.24 -14.51
C GLN A 224 -12.65 13.39 -13.31
N LEU A 225 -13.70 14.11 -13.54
CA LEU A 225 -15.11 14.04 -13.19
C LEU A 225 -15.47 14.20 -11.74
#